data_5270b3f3de2170aea6917e1d4b79e6c9
#
_entry.id   5270b3f3de2170aea6917e1d4b79e6c9
#
_cell.length_a   1.000
_cell.length_b   1.000
_cell.length_c   1.000
_cell.angle_alpha   90.00
_cell.angle_beta   90.00
_cell.angle_gamma   90.00
#
_symmetry.space_group_name_H-M   'P 1'
#
loop_
_entity.id
_entity.type
_entity.pdbx_description
1 polymer ?
#
loop_
_entity_poly.entity_id
_entity_poly.type
_entity_poly.pdbx_seq_one_letter_code
_entity_poly.pdbx_strand_id
1 'polypeptide(L)'
;MKRFALFVLAAFAAFFFSACTTVPTSNEVALIQNACNVDATVRPTVTALLAVPGLATPEEVLVVNTARTAIDPICANPTGTPAANAQAILATQTGNIIGIVTALQTRKAASPPAVAK
;
A
#
# COMPACT_ATOMS: atom_id res chain seq x y z
N MET A 1 -14.79 21.29 13.03
CA MET A 1 -13.71 20.52 12.38
C MET A 1 -12.65 19.97 13.36
N LYS A 2 -12.26 20.70 14.39
CA LYS A 2 -11.29 20.20 15.40
C LYS A 2 -11.76 18.97 16.21
N ARG A 3 -13.07 18.80 16.38
CA ARG A 3 -13.64 17.67 17.14
C ARG A 3 -13.69 16.36 16.37
N PHE A 4 -13.75 16.41 15.03
CA PHE A 4 -13.70 15.23 14.16
C PHE A 4 -12.29 14.60 14.09
N ALA A 5 -11.25 15.41 14.11
CA ALA A 5 -9.86 14.94 14.10
C ALA A 5 -9.51 14.15 15.36
N LEU A 6 -10.08 14.52 16.52
CA LEU A 6 -9.86 13.81 17.79
C LEU A 6 -10.53 12.44 17.81
N PHE A 7 -11.69 12.29 17.17
CA PHE A 7 -12.38 10.99 17.10
C PHE A 7 -11.67 10.01 16.15
N VAL A 8 -11.10 10.51 15.06
CA VAL A 8 -10.34 9.68 14.13
C VAL A 8 -9.04 9.19 14.77
N LEU A 9 -8.33 10.05 15.53
CA LEU A 9 -7.13 9.66 16.25
C LEU A 9 -7.41 8.66 17.38
N ALA A 10 -8.54 8.80 18.09
CA ALA A 10 -8.94 7.86 19.13
C ALA A 10 -9.33 6.49 18.55
N ALA A 11 -9.95 6.44 17.38
CA ALA A 11 -10.28 5.20 16.70
C ALA A 11 -9.02 4.47 16.21
N PHE A 12 -8.01 5.19 15.73
CA PHE A 12 -6.71 4.60 15.34
C PHE A 12 -5.95 4.03 16.54
N ALA A 13 -5.96 4.71 17.68
CA ALA A 13 -5.28 4.23 18.89
C ALA A 13 -5.90 2.92 19.42
N ALA A 14 -7.21 2.71 19.29
CA ALA A 14 -7.87 1.50 19.73
C ALA A 14 -7.47 0.25 18.91
N PHE A 15 -7.08 0.41 17.64
CA PHE A 15 -6.60 -0.70 16.81
C PHE A 15 -5.21 -1.20 17.20
N PHE A 16 -4.38 -0.34 17.79
CA PHE A 16 -3.00 -0.73 18.16
C PHE A 16 -2.91 -1.56 19.44
N PHE A 17 -3.93 -1.53 20.31
CA PHE A 17 -3.90 -2.25 21.58
C PHE A 17 -4.43 -3.69 21.52
N SER A 18 -4.99 -4.13 20.39
CA SER A 18 -5.49 -5.49 20.22
C SER A 18 -4.43 -6.49 19.71
N ALA A 19 -3.19 -6.05 19.56
CA ALA A 19 -2.08 -6.88 19.08
C ALA A 19 -1.49 -7.77 20.20
N CYS A 20 -2.33 -8.52 20.92
CA CYS A 20 -1.85 -9.68 21.64
C CYS A 20 -1.51 -10.77 20.63
N THR A 21 -0.27 -11.14 20.59
CA THR A 21 0.46 -12.26 19.99
C THR A 21 -0.38 -13.55 19.79
N THR A 22 -1.41 -13.49 18.95
CA THR A 22 -2.10 -14.68 18.49
C THR A 22 -1.48 -15.13 17.17
N VAL A 23 -1.11 -16.40 17.12
CA VAL A 23 -0.73 -17.06 15.86
C VAL A 23 -1.87 -16.85 14.87
N PRO A 24 -1.60 -16.35 13.64
CA PRO A 24 -2.64 -16.10 12.68
C PRO A 24 -3.42 -17.39 12.37
N THR A 25 -4.74 -17.28 12.35
CA THR A 25 -5.62 -18.38 11.95
C THR A 25 -5.51 -18.61 10.44
N SER A 26 -5.95 -19.78 9.96
CA SER A 26 -5.92 -20.09 8.53
C SER A 26 -6.66 -19.06 7.67
N ASN A 27 -7.75 -18.48 8.19
CA ASN A 27 -8.52 -17.44 7.51
C ASN A 27 -7.74 -16.11 7.44
N GLU A 28 -7.03 -15.76 8.49
CA GLU A 28 -6.20 -14.56 8.52
C GLU A 28 -5.00 -14.67 7.57
N VAL A 29 -4.37 -15.84 7.52
CA VAL A 29 -3.31 -16.12 6.54
C VAL A 29 -3.84 -16.01 5.12
N ALA A 30 -5.04 -16.54 4.85
CA ALA A 30 -5.67 -16.44 3.53
C ALA A 30 -5.95 -14.98 3.14
N LEU A 31 -6.39 -14.13 4.06
CA LEU A 31 -6.59 -12.70 3.82
C LEU A 31 -5.28 -11.98 3.51
N ILE A 32 -4.22 -12.29 4.24
CA ILE A 32 -2.87 -11.76 3.99
C ILE A 32 -2.37 -12.19 2.61
N GLN A 33 -2.52 -13.47 2.26
CA GLN A 33 -2.13 -13.98 0.95
C GLN A 33 -2.91 -13.34 -0.19
N ASN A 34 -4.22 -13.11 -0.02
CA ASN A 34 -5.03 -12.41 -1.00
C ASN A 34 -4.55 -10.97 -1.22
N ALA A 35 -4.22 -10.25 -0.14
CA ALA A 35 -3.65 -8.90 -0.23
C ALA A 35 -2.29 -8.90 -0.94
N CYS A 36 -1.45 -9.89 -0.67
CA CYS A 36 -0.16 -10.07 -1.35
C CYS A 36 -0.34 -10.37 -2.85
N ASN A 37 -1.35 -11.16 -3.22
CA ASN A 37 -1.67 -11.43 -4.63
C ASN A 37 -2.13 -10.17 -5.36
N VAL A 38 -2.93 -9.32 -4.70
CA VAL A 38 -3.33 -8.02 -5.25
C VAL A 38 -2.11 -7.14 -5.48
N ASP A 39 -1.21 -7.03 -4.50
CA ASP A 39 0.04 -6.28 -4.64
C ASP A 39 0.88 -6.82 -5.81
N ALA A 40 1.06 -8.13 -5.89
CA ALA A 40 1.82 -8.77 -6.97
C ALA A 40 1.22 -8.46 -8.36
N THR A 41 -0.11 -8.39 -8.47
CA THR A 41 -0.82 -8.07 -9.72
C THR A 41 -0.64 -6.60 -10.11
N VAL A 42 -0.62 -5.69 -9.15
CA VAL A 42 -0.47 -4.24 -9.39
C VAL A 42 0.99 -3.83 -9.63
N ARG A 43 1.94 -4.58 -9.10
CA ARG A 43 3.38 -4.29 -9.14
C ARG A 43 3.93 -3.97 -10.52
N PRO A 44 3.64 -4.73 -11.60
CA PRO A 44 4.12 -4.42 -12.95
C PRO A 44 3.61 -3.06 -13.44
N THR A 45 2.34 -2.75 -13.18
CA THR A 45 1.73 -1.46 -13.56
C THR A 45 2.40 -0.30 -12.86
N VAL A 46 2.63 -0.42 -11.56
CA VAL A 46 3.36 0.59 -10.76
C VAL A 46 4.75 0.80 -11.31
N THR A 47 5.49 -0.28 -11.56
CA THR A 47 6.85 -0.22 -12.09
C THR A 47 6.89 0.45 -13.46
N ALA A 48 5.96 0.12 -14.35
CA ALA A 48 5.85 0.73 -15.66
C ALA A 48 5.53 2.25 -15.59
N LEU A 49 4.65 2.66 -14.69
CA LEU A 49 4.32 4.07 -14.49
C LEU A 49 5.49 4.86 -13.91
N LEU A 50 6.21 4.30 -12.93
CA LEU A 50 7.38 4.94 -12.34
C LEU A 50 8.55 5.05 -13.32
N ALA A 51 8.62 4.18 -14.32
CA ALA A 51 9.65 4.21 -15.35
C ALA A 51 9.42 5.28 -16.43
N VAL A 52 8.24 5.90 -16.48
CA VAL A 52 7.97 6.98 -17.44
C VAL A 52 8.70 8.25 -17.01
N PRO A 53 9.61 8.79 -17.84
CA PRO A 53 10.39 9.97 -17.48
C PRO A 53 9.49 11.17 -17.17
N GLY A 54 9.72 11.82 -16.04
CA GLY A 54 9.01 13.03 -15.63
C GLY A 54 7.57 12.82 -15.16
N LEU A 55 7.07 11.58 -15.13
CA LEU A 55 5.70 11.29 -14.68
C LEU A 55 5.61 11.25 -13.14
N ALA A 56 6.50 10.52 -12.50
CA ALA A 56 6.56 10.38 -11.05
C ALA A 56 7.54 11.37 -10.43
N THR A 57 7.20 11.90 -9.26
CA THR A 57 8.12 12.68 -8.44
C THR A 57 9.06 11.76 -7.64
N PRO A 58 10.26 12.24 -7.24
CA PRO A 58 11.14 11.47 -6.37
C PRO A 58 10.49 11.02 -5.06
N GLU A 59 9.58 11.83 -4.53
CA GLU A 59 8.84 11.53 -3.30
C GLU A 59 7.87 10.37 -3.50
N GLU A 60 7.16 10.33 -4.62
CA GLU A 60 6.27 9.22 -4.96
C GLU A 60 7.03 7.91 -5.15
N VAL A 61 8.19 7.95 -5.79
CA VAL A 61 9.08 6.79 -5.90
C VAL A 61 9.52 6.30 -4.52
N LEU A 62 9.88 7.24 -3.64
CA LEU A 62 10.28 6.91 -2.26
C LEU A 62 9.12 6.27 -1.48
N VAL A 63 7.92 6.79 -1.58
CA VAL A 63 6.72 6.24 -0.92
C VAL A 63 6.45 4.81 -1.40
N VAL A 64 6.50 4.56 -2.70
CA VAL A 64 6.31 3.22 -3.26
C VAL A 64 7.40 2.26 -2.78
N ASN A 65 8.66 2.67 -2.77
CA ASN A 65 9.75 1.83 -2.30
C ASN A 65 9.64 1.52 -0.80
N THR A 66 9.25 2.52 0.00
CA THR A 66 9.00 2.33 1.44
C THR A 66 7.83 1.38 1.67
N ALA A 67 6.75 1.52 0.91
CA ALA A 67 5.61 0.62 0.98
C ALA A 67 6.00 -0.82 0.64
N ARG A 68 6.78 -1.03 -0.41
CA ARG A 68 7.28 -2.37 -0.79
C ARG A 68 8.19 -2.97 0.28
N THR A 69 9.06 -2.18 0.88
CA THR A 69 9.91 -2.64 1.99
C THR A 69 9.09 -3.11 3.19
N ALA A 70 7.91 -2.54 3.43
CA ALA A 70 7.01 -2.97 4.48
C ALA A 70 6.17 -4.20 4.08
N ILE A 71 5.76 -4.30 2.82
CA ILE A 71 4.90 -5.38 2.30
C ILE A 71 5.69 -6.67 2.06
N ASP A 72 6.87 -6.58 1.48
CA ASP A 72 7.64 -7.74 1.01
C ASP A 72 7.95 -8.77 2.12
N PRO A 73 8.37 -8.39 3.33
CA PRO A 73 8.60 -9.35 4.41
C PRO A 73 7.33 -10.09 4.83
N ILE A 74 6.19 -9.39 4.82
CA ILE A 74 4.88 -9.99 5.19
C ILE A 74 4.47 -11.00 4.14
N CYS A 75 4.64 -10.68 2.86
CA CYS A 75 4.28 -11.57 1.76
C CYS A 75 5.24 -12.74 1.62
N ALA A 76 6.51 -12.58 1.99
CA ALA A 76 7.49 -13.67 2.02
C ALA A 76 7.21 -14.66 3.17
N ASN A 77 6.70 -14.17 4.30
CA ASN A 77 6.36 -14.99 5.46
C ASN A 77 5.06 -14.49 6.12
N PRO A 78 3.88 -14.90 5.59
CA PRO A 78 2.58 -14.44 6.11
C PRO A 78 2.31 -14.78 7.57
N THR A 79 3.00 -15.73 8.14
CA THR A 79 2.87 -16.15 9.53
C THR A 79 3.90 -15.50 10.46
N GLY A 80 4.86 -14.78 9.92
CA GLY A 80 5.96 -14.16 10.66
C GLY A 80 5.60 -12.87 11.38
N THR A 81 4.45 -12.28 11.07
CA THR A 81 3.94 -11.06 11.69
C THR A 81 2.55 -11.34 12.26
N PRO A 82 2.21 -10.82 13.46
CA PRO A 82 0.84 -10.93 14.00
C PRO A 82 -0.19 -10.45 12.97
N ALA A 83 -1.27 -11.22 12.79
CA ALA A 83 -2.24 -11.00 11.70
C ALA A 83 -2.81 -9.58 11.68
N ALA A 84 -3.16 -9.03 12.85
CA ALA A 84 -3.68 -7.66 12.95
C ALA A 84 -2.67 -6.62 12.44
N ASN A 85 -1.40 -6.78 12.77
CA ASN A 85 -0.33 -5.87 12.31
C ASN A 85 -0.08 -6.03 10.81
N ALA A 86 -0.02 -7.27 10.32
CA ALA A 86 0.15 -7.55 8.90
C ALA A 86 -0.98 -6.95 8.06
N GLN A 87 -2.22 -7.14 8.47
CA GLN A 87 -3.39 -6.56 7.78
C GLN A 87 -3.38 -5.03 7.81
N ALA A 88 -3.05 -4.41 8.95
CA ALA A 88 -2.95 -2.96 9.06
C ALA A 88 -1.85 -2.38 8.14
N ILE A 89 -0.69 -2.99 8.10
CA ILE A 89 0.42 -2.59 7.23
C ILE A 89 0.01 -2.76 5.77
N LEU A 90 -0.51 -3.92 5.39
CA LEU A 90 -0.93 -4.19 4.02
C LEU A 90 -2.01 -3.19 3.56
N ALA A 91 -3.04 -2.95 4.37
CA ALA A 91 -4.10 -2.01 4.05
C ALA A 91 -3.56 -0.58 3.84
N THR A 92 -2.71 -0.11 4.74
CA THR A 92 -2.12 1.24 4.68
C THR A 92 -1.20 1.38 3.48
N GLN A 93 -0.27 0.44 3.28
CA GLN A 93 0.72 0.54 2.23
C GLN A 93 0.12 0.31 0.84
N THR A 94 -0.83 -0.62 0.73
CA THR A 94 -1.57 -0.81 -0.52
C THR A 94 -2.39 0.43 -0.87
N GLY A 95 -3.02 1.06 0.12
CA GLY A 95 -3.74 2.32 -0.07
C GLY A 95 -2.83 3.44 -0.59
N ASN A 96 -1.62 3.57 -0.03
CA ASN A 96 -0.63 4.54 -0.50
C ASN A 96 -0.22 4.28 -1.96
N ILE A 97 0.05 3.02 -2.32
CA ILE A 97 0.40 2.64 -3.69
C ILE A 97 -0.75 2.93 -4.65
N ILE A 98 -1.98 2.57 -4.31
CA ILE A 98 -3.16 2.84 -5.15
C ILE A 98 -3.35 4.35 -5.36
N GLY A 99 -3.18 5.16 -4.31
CA GLY A 99 -3.24 6.62 -4.41
C GLY A 99 -2.23 7.17 -5.41
N ILE A 100 -0.99 6.71 -5.34
CA ILE A 100 0.07 7.12 -6.27
C ILE A 100 -0.25 6.64 -7.69
N VAL A 101 -0.66 5.39 -7.88
CA VAL A 101 -1.03 4.86 -9.21
C VAL A 101 -2.13 5.70 -9.84
N THR A 102 -3.17 6.04 -9.08
CA THR A 102 -4.27 6.88 -9.56
C THR A 102 -3.77 8.26 -9.98
N ALA A 103 -2.91 8.89 -9.19
CA ALA A 103 -2.31 10.19 -9.53
C ALA A 103 -1.45 10.11 -10.79
N LEU A 104 -0.62 9.07 -10.93
CA LEU A 104 0.22 8.85 -12.10
C LEU A 104 -0.60 8.58 -13.36
N GLN A 105 -1.65 7.78 -13.26
CA GLN A 105 -2.56 7.52 -14.39
C GLN A 105 -3.28 8.79 -14.83
N THR A 106 -3.74 9.60 -13.91
CA THR A 106 -4.37 10.89 -14.19
C THR A 106 -3.41 11.83 -14.90
N ARG A 107 -2.16 11.95 -14.43
CA ARG A 107 -1.14 12.76 -15.12
C ARG A 107 -0.79 12.21 -16.49
N LYS A 108 -0.68 10.91 -16.65
CA LYS A 108 -0.42 10.26 -17.92
C LYS A 108 -1.55 10.55 -18.93
N ALA A 109 -2.81 10.48 -18.49
CA ALA A 109 -3.96 10.79 -19.32
C ALA A 109 -4.04 12.29 -19.71
N ALA A 110 -3.59 13.19 -18.82
CA ALA A 110 -3.54 14.62 -19.06
C ALA A 110 -2.33 15.04 -19.90
N SER A 111 -1.31 14.21 -20.05
CA SER A 111 -0.16 14.51 -20.92
C SER A 111 -0.57 14.46 -22.37
N PRO A 112 -0.24 15.48 -23.19
CA PRO A 112 -0.53 15.44 -24.61
C PRO A 112 0.14 14.23 -25.27
N PRO A 113 -0.51 13.60 -26.26
CA PRO A 113 0.11 12.48 -26.96
C PRO A 113 1.44 12.96 -27.55
N ALA A 114 2.48 12.16 -27.36
CA ALA A 114 3.78 12.44 -27.96
C ALA A 114 3.59 12.54 -29.47
N VAL A 115 3.76 13.77 -30.00
CA VAL A 115 3.71 13.97 -31.45
C VAL A 115 4.95 13.27 -32.02
N ALA A 116 4.73 12.14 -32.65
CA ALA A 116 5.78 11.47 -33.40
C ALA A 116 6.24 12.40 -34.53
N LYS A 117 7.48 12.90 -34.38
CA LYS A 117 8.15 13.61 -35.46
C LYS A 117 8.78 12.61 -36.40
#